data_3ffb631c6b06fd269ed4c1a2102a3ae6
#
_entry.id   3ffb631c6b06fd269ed4c1a2102a3ae6
#
_cell.length_a   1.000
_cell.length_b   1.000
_cell.length_c   1.000
_cell.angle_alpha   90.00
_cell.angle_beta   90.00
_cell.angle_gamma   90.00
#
_symmetry.space_group_name_H-M   'P 1'
#
loop_
_entity.id
_entity.type
_entity.pdbx_description
1 polymer ?
#
loop_
_entity_poly.entity_id
_entity_poly.type
_entity_poly.pdbx_seq_one_letter_code
_entity_poly.pdbx_strand_id
1 'polypeptide(L)'
;MMGPAIECSEQTMATAEQALLADALLGAGLPPRAEQYLHRAGLAYQNDVVAERYLRNAQALAPDHAAILIGLYRFYFYKGRLAEALEIAKLCIAKSARENDLPADWRHVTAGDAAFGRYDDMLPRFFLFSLKGYAYLQMRLGNLAEGRAAVMKLLQLDPSDKIGAKVLLGVLDRIGEDDDG
;
A
#
# COMPACT_ATOMS: atom_id res chain seq x y z
N MET A 1 20.81 1.88 5.38
CA MET A 1 19.96 1.24 6.41
C MET A 1 19.05 2.31 7.01
N MET A 2 17.75 2.18 6.84
CA MET A 2 16.80 3.10 7.46
C MET A 2 16.75 2.89 8.97
N GLY A 3 16.81 3.97 9.74
CA GLY A 3 16.85 3.89 11.20
C GLY A 3 15.52 3.47 11.82
N PRO A 4 15.52 2.80 12.98
CA PRO A 4 14.35 2.23 13.62
C PRO A 4 13.24 3.25 13.98
N ALA A 5 13.55 4.51 14.15
CA ALA A 5 12.59 5.54 14.50
C ALA A 5 11.67 5.95 13.33
N ILE A 6 12.19 5.91 12.10
CA ILE A 6 11.41 6.22 10.89
C ILE A 6 10.47 5.05 10.58
N GLU A 7 10.95 3.82 10.74
CA GLU A 7 10.14 2.62 10.54
C GLU A 7 8.94 2.55 11.50
N CYS A 8 9.12 2.92 12.77
CA CYS A 8 8.06 2.86 13.77
C CYS A 8 6.95 3.89 13.51
N SER A 9 7.31 5.11 13.11
CA SER A 9 6.34 6.18 12.81
C SER A 9 5.53 5.89 11.54
N GLU A 10 6.20 5.42 10.48
CA GLU A 10 5.53 5.04 9.23
C GLU A 10 4.63 3.82 9.40
N GLN A 11 5.06 2.83 10.16
CA GLN A 11 4.26 1.65 10.47
C GLN A 11 2.97 2.01 11.22
N THR A 12 3.04 2.93 12.17
CA THR A 12 1.87 3.34 12.97
C THR A 12 0.86 4.11 12.13
N MET A 13 1.31 5.04 11.31
CA MET A 13 0.43 5.81 10.42
C MET A 13 -0.16 4.92 9.32
N ALA A 14 0.64 4.11 8.66
CA ALA A 14 0.18 3.19 7.63
C ALA A 14 -0.88 2.20 8.18
N THR A 15 -0.75 1.75 9.42
CA THR A 15 -1.69 0.82 10.06
C THR A 15 -3.06 1.46 10.29
N ALA A 16 -3.11 2.68 10.84
CA ALA A 16 -4.36 3.39 11.12
C ALA A 16 -5.12 3.72 9.83
N GLU A 17 -4.42 4.19 8.82
CA GLU A 17 -5.00 4.55 7.53
C GLU A 17 -5.47 3.34 6.72
N GLN A 18 -4.70 2.24 6.72
CA GLN A 18 -5.09 0.99 6.08
C GLN A 18 -6.30 0.35 6.77
N ALA A 19 -6.39 0.41 8.10
CA ALA A 19 -7.55 -0.07 8.84
C ALA A 19 -8.80 0.72 8.48
N LEU A 20 -8.69 2.05 8.35
CA LEU A 20 -9.80 2.92 7.96
C LEU A 20 -10.27 2.62 6.54
N LEU A 21 -9.33 2.41 5.60
CA LEU A 21 -9.64 2.00 4.23
C LEU A 21 -10.30 0.62 4.17
N ALA A 22 -9.79 -0.34 4.94
CA ALA A 22 -10.35 -1.67 5.02
C ALA A 22 -11.78 -1.63 5.55
N ASP A 23 -12.06 -0.88 6.61
CA ASP A 23 -13.40 -0.71 7.17
C ASP A 23 -14.38 -0.07 6.19
N ALA A 24 -13.94 0.96 5.46
CA ALA A 24 -14.76 1.63 4.47
C ALA A 24 -15.07 0.74 3.25
N LEU A 25 -14.15 -0.17 2.89
CA LEU A 25 -14.28 -1.05 1.73
C LEU A 25 -14.84 -2.44 2.07
N LEU A 26 -14.86 -2.85 3.34
CA LEU A 26 -15.40 -4.13 3.81
C LEU A 26 -16.89 -4.31 3.49
N GLY A 27 -17.67 -3.22 3.44
CA GLY A 27 -19.08 -3.27 3.07
C GLY A 27 -19.35 -3.51 1.58
N ALA A 28 -18.34 -3.52 0.73
CA ALA A 28 -18.47 -3.56 -0.72
C ALA A 28 -18.38 -4.99 -1.29
N GLY A 29 -19.26 -5.90 -0.84
CA GLY A 29 -19.47 -7.20 -1.48
C GLY A 29 -18.45 -8.28 -1.10
N LEU A 30 -17.89 -8.25 0.08
CA LEU A 30 -17.04 -9.33 0.58
C LEU A 30 -17.88 -10.58 0.89
N PRO A 31 -17.61 -11.74 0.23
CA PRO A 31 -18.34 -12.97 0.54
C PRO A 31 -18.17 -13.36 2.02
N PRO A 32 -19.24 -13.81 2.71
CA PRO A 32 -19.17 -14.15 4.15
C PRO A 32 -18.08 -15.17 4.47
N ARG A 33 -17.83 -16.14 3.60
CA ARG A 33 -16.78 -17.15 3.79
C ARG A 33 -15.37 -16.55 3.67
N ALA A 34 -15.18 -15.58 2.77
CA ALA A 34 -13.92 -14.85 2.67
C ALA A 34 -13.67 -14.01 3.92
N GLU A 35 -14.69 -13.34 4.46
CA GLU A 35 -14.63 -12.62 5.72
C GLU A 35 -14.22 -13.53 6.89
N GLN A 36 -14.79 -14.72 6.97
CA GLN A 36 -14.42 -15.72 7.99
C GLN A 36 -12.93 -16.10 7.88
N TYR A 37 -12.41 -16.28 6.67
CA TYR A 37 -10.99 -16.55 6.47
C TYR A 37 -10.10 -15.38 6.90
N LEU A 38 -10.48 -14.15 6.62
CA LEU A 38 -9.76 -12.98 7.11
C LEU A 38 -9.71 -12.93 8.64
N HIS A 39 -10.85 -13.19 9.28
CA HIS A 39 -10.93 -13.26 10.74
C HIS A 39 -10.02 -14.35 11.31
N ARG A 40 -10.07 -15.56 10.75
CA ARG A 40 -9.20 -16.69 11.17
C ARG A 40 -7.72 -16.39 10.94
N ALA A 41 -7.38 -15.69 9.87
CA ALA A 41 -6.00 -15.25 9.62
C ALA A 41 -5.51 -14.31 10.73
N GLY A 42 -6.36 -13.37 11.16
CA GLY A 42 -6.05 -12.48 12.28
C GLY A 42 -5.81 -13.22 13.59
N LEU A 43 -6.65 -14.20 13.91
CA LEU A 43 -6.49 -15.03 15.10
C LEU A 43 -5.23 -15.91 15.06
N ALA A 44 -4.83 -16.35 13.86
CA ALA A 44 -3.65 -17.18 13.65
C ALA A 44 -2.37 -16.39 13.32
N TYR A 45 -2.36 -15.08 13.53
CA TYR A 45 -1.29 -14.17 13.09
C TYR A 45 0.11 -14.60 13.54
N GLN A 46 0.24 -15.20 14.71
CA GLN A 46 1.52 -15.69 15.23
C GLN A 46 2.04 -16.96 14.53
N ASN A 47 1.18 -17.65 13.79
CA ASN A 47 1.56 -18.81 12.98
C ASN A 47 1.51 -18.42 11.49
N ASP A 48 2.66 -18.06 10.94
CA ASP A 48 2.78 -17.51 9.58
C ASP A 48 2.18 -18.42 8.52
N VAL A 49 2.43 -19.72 8.60
CA VAL A 49 1.94 -20.70 7.62
C VAL A 49 0.41 -20.78 7.64
N VAL A 50 -0.18 -20.81 8.83
CA VAL A 50 -1.64 -20.90 9.00
C VAL A 50 -2.32 -19.60 8.60
N ALA A 51 -1.78 -18.47 9.04
CA ALA A 51 -2.32 -17.15 8.70
C ALA A 51 -2.29 -16.90 7.19
N GLU A 52 -1.17 -17.18 6.53
CA GLU A 52 -1.04 -17.03 5.08
C GLU A 52 -2.01 -17.92 4.33
N ARG A 53 -2.18 -19.16 4.76
CA ARG A 53 -3.14 -20.09 4.15
C ARG A 53 -4.57 -19.54 4.21
N TYR A 54 -4.99 -18.98 5.34
CA TYR A 54 -6.31 -18.36 5.46
C TYR A 54 -6.47 -17.14 4.55
N LEU A 55 -5.45 -16.28 4.48
CA LEU A 55 -5.46 -15.13 3.59
C LEU A 55 -5.54 -15.55 2.11
N ARG A 56 -4.80 -16.57 1.71
CA ARG A 56 -4.86 -17.11 0.34
C ARG A 56 -6.20 -17.79 0.03
N ASN A 57 -6.81 -18.46 1.01
CA ASN A 57 -8.15 -19.00 0.86
C ASN A 57 -9.21 -17.88 0.68
N ALA A 58 -9.07 -16.78 1.42
CA ALA A 58 -9.91 -15.60 1.21
C ALA A 58 -9.73 -15.02 -0.19
N GLN A 59 -8.48 -14.89 -0.64
CA GLN A 59 -8.15 -14.39 -1.98
C GLN A 59 -8.73 -15.28 -3.09
N ALA A 60 -8.71 -16.60 -2.93
CA ALA A 60 -9.30 -17.51 -3.90
C ALA A 60 -10.82 -17.32 -4.08
N LEU A 61 -11.52 -16.87 -3.04
CA LEU A 61 -12.96 -16.59 -3.09
C LEU A 61 -13.29 -15.21 -3.66
N ALA A 62 -12.42 -14.22 -3.47
CA ALA A 62 -12.60 -12.86 -3.94
C ALA A 62 -11.24 -12.23 -4.30
N PRO A 63 -10.64 -12.62 -5.45
CA PRO A 63 -9.24 -12.33 -5.77
C PRO A 63 -8.92 -10.84 -5.85
N ASP A 64 -9.91 -10.02 -6.14
CA ASP A 64 -9.76 -8.59 -6.42
C ASP A 64 -10.44 -7.71 -5.36
N HIS A 65 -10.82 -8.29 -4.24
CA HIS A 65 -11.46 -7.50 -3.18
C HIS A 65 -10.42 -6.72 -2.37
N ALA A 66 -10.64 -5.41 -2.24
CA ALA A 66 -9.69 -4.49 -1.60
C ALA A 66 -9.34 -4.90 -0.16
N ALA A 67 -10.30 -5.33 0.64
CA ALA A 67 -10.06 -5.77 2.03
C ALA A 67 -9.09 -6.96 2.11
N ILE A 68 -9.18 -7.90 1.18
CA ILE A 68 -8.29 -9.07 1.11
C ILE A 68 -6.89 -8.65 0.66
N LEU A 69 -6.80 -7.82 -0.37
CA LEU A 69 -5.51 -7.30 -0.84
C LEU A 69 -4.79 -6.48 0.25
N ILE A 70 -5.52 -5.63 0.97
CA ILE A 70 -4.96 -4.87 2.10
C ILE A 70 -4.50 -5.83 3.21
N GLY A 71 -5.28 -6.85 3.52
CA GLY A 71 -4.92 -7.88 4.52
C GLY A 71 -3.64 -8.62 4.16
N LEU A 72 -3.51 -9.07 2.91
CA LEU A 72 -2.30 -9.71 2.40
C LEU A 72 -1.09 -8.76 2.42
N TYR A 73 -1.27 -7.53 1.95
CA TYR A 73 -0.23 -6.52 1.96
C TYR A 73 0.31 -6.31 3.39
N ARG A 74 -0.56 -6.08 4.35
CA ARG A 74 -0.19 -5.89 5.75
C ARG A 74 0.53 -7.10 6.32
N PHE A 75 0.02 -8.29 6.08
CA PHE A 75 0.65 -9.53 6.53
C PHE A 75 2.09 -9.64 6.04
N TYR A 76 2.32 -9.55 4.73
CA TYR A 76 3.65 -9.65 4.17
C TYR A 76 4.56 -8.51 4.63
N PHE A 77 4.04 -7.29 4.68
CA PHE A 77 4.79 -6.12 5.13
C PHE A 77 5.31 -6.29 6.57
N TYR A 78 4.42 -6.63 7.50
CA TYR A 78 4.80 -6.78 8.91
C TYR A 78 5.63 -8.02 9.22
N LYS A 79 5.53 -9.05 8.40
CA LYS A 79 6.39 -10.24 8.49
C LYS A 79 7.77 -10.03 7.81
N GLY A 80 8.03 -8.86 7.25
CA GLY A 80 9.29 -8.55 6.56
C GLY A 80 9.44 -9.25 5.21
N ARG A 81 8.38 -9.82 4.68
CA ARG A 81 8.33 -10.48 3.37
C ARG A 81 8.05 -9.44 2.29
N LEU A 82 9.04 -8.57 2.05
CA LEU A 82 8.86 -7.35 1.27
C LEU A 82 8.63 -7.61 -0.22
N ALA A 83 9.22 -8.67 -0.77
CA ALA A 83 9.00 -9.03 -2.17
C ALA A 83 7.54 -9.44 -2.44
N GLU A 84 6.96 -10.24 -1.56
CA GLU A 84 5.55 -10.63 -1.65
C GLU A 84 4.62 -9.44 -1.38
N ALA A 85 4.97 -8.58 -0.42
CA ALA A 85 4.24 -7.34 -0.18
C ALA A 85 4.21 -6.44 -1.43
N LEU A 86 5.34 -6.34 -2.16
CA LEU A 86 5.43 -5.59 -3.40
C LEU A 86 4.47 -6.12 -4.47
N GLU A 87 4.38 -7.44 -4.63
CA GLU A 87 3.44 -8.03 -5.60
C GLU A 87 1.98 -7.70 -5.24
N ILE A 88 1.63 -7.72 -3.96
CA ILE A 88 0.30 -7.31 -3.51
C ILE A 88 0.08 -5.80 -3.71
N ALA A 89 1.08 -4.97 -3.46
CA ALA A 89 0.99 -3.53 -3.73
C ALA A 89 0.68 -3.23 -5.20
N LYS A 90 1.28 -3.97 -6.13
CA LYS A 90 0.97 -3.87 -7.57
C LYS A 90 -0.49 -4.21 -7.85
N LEU A 91 -1.04 -5.24 -7.20
CA LEU A 91 -2.47 -5.59 -7.33
C LEU A 91 -3.36 -4.49 -6.75
N CYS A 92 -2.97 -3.88 -5.64
CA CYS A 92 -3.70 -2.75 -5.05
C CYS A 92 -3.71 -1.53 -5.99
N ILE A 93 -2.57 -1.21 -6.63
CA ILE A 93 -2.51 -0.14 -7.64
C ILE A 93 -3.45 -0.45 -8.80
N ALA A 94 -3.39 -1.65 -9.36
CA ALA A 94 -4.24 -2.04 -10.48
C ALA A 94 -5.73 -1.98 -10.12
N LYS A 95 -6.10 -2.47 -8.94
CA LYS A 95 -7.47 -2.41 -8.42
C LYS A 95 -7.95 -0.96 -8.26
N SER A 96 -7.17 -0.14 -7.58
CA SER A 96 -7.52 1.26 -7.32
C SER A 96 -7.56 2.10 -8.60
N ALA A 97 -6.69 1.80 -9.57
CA ALA A 97 -6.73 2.45 -10.88
C ALA A 97 -8.05 2.15 -11.61
N ARG A 98 -8.48 0.90 -11.64
CA ARG A 98 -9.76 0.53 -12.25
C ARG A 98 -10.95 1.21 -11.58
N GLU A 99 -10.97 1.27 -10.27
CA GLU A 99 -12.08 1.88 -9.51
C GLU A 99 -12.15 3.41 -9.63
N ASN A 100 -11.03 4.04 -9.96
CA ASN A 100 -10.95 5.48 -10.19
C ASN A 100 -10.98 5.84 -11.69
N ASP A 101 -11.16 4.88 -12.60
CA ASP A 101 -11.06 5.08 -14.04
C ASP A 101 -9.73 5.73 -14.48
N LEU A 102 -8.64 5.34 -13.83
CA LEU A 102 -7.29 5.85 -14.11
C LEU A 102 -6.57 5.02 -15.17
N PRO A 103 -5.53 5.59 -15.83
CA PRO A 103 -4.61 4.81 -16.64
C PRO A 103 -4.03 3.63 -15.86
N ALA A 104 -3.85 2.49 -16.55
CA ALA A 104 -3.31 1.27 -15.93
C ALA A 104 -1.86 1.45 -15.46
N ASP A 105 -1.06 2.22 -16.19
CA ASP A 105 0.27 2.60 -15.76
C ASP A 105 0.19 3.90 -14.94
N TRP A 106 0.57 3.80 -13.66
CA TRP A 106 0.54 4.94 -12.74
C TRP A 106 1.38 6.13 -13.22
N ARG A 107 2.37 5.90 -14.08
CA ARG A 107 3.22 6.96 -14.64
C ARG A 107 2.43 7.93 -15.52
N HIS A 108 1.34 7.45 -16.10
CA HIS A 108 0.46 8.25 -16.96
C HIS A 108 -0.68 8.95 -16.20
N VAL A 109 -0.87 8.65 -14.92
CA VAL A 109 -1.88 9.31 -14.10
C VAL A 109 -1.52 10.78 -13.88
N THR A 110 -2.50 11.66 -14.03
CA THR A 110 -2.34 13.11 -13.84
C THR A 110 -3.23 13.64 -12.72
N ALA A 111 -2.90 14.81 -12.18
CA ALA A 111 -3.65 15.41 -11.08
C ALA A 111 -5.12 15.71 -11.42
N GLY A 112 -5.46 15.81 -12.70
CA GLY A 112 -6.84 16.04 -13.17
C GLY A 112 -7.68 14.77 -13.31
N ASP A 113 -7.08 13.58 -13.19
CA ASP A 113 -7.77 12.32 -13.46
C ASP A 113 -8.72 11.88 -12.33
N ALA A 114 -8.46 12.33 -11.10
CA ALA A 114 -9.33 12.08 -9.95
C ALA A 114 -9.19 13.19 -8.90
N ALA A 115 -10.05 13.16 -7.88
CA ALA A 115 -10.07 14.14 -6.81
C ALA A 115 -9.01 13.83 -5.73
N PHE A 116 -7.75 13.78 -6.10
CA PHE A 116 -6.64 13.42 -5.20
C PHE A 116 -6.45 14.37 -4.01
N GLY A 117 -6.84 15.63 -4.15
CA GLY A 117 -6.79 16.61 -3.09
C GLY A 117 -7.89 16.47 -2.02
N ARG A 118 -8.90 15.64 -2.26
CA ARG A 118 -10.01 15.40 -1.32
C ARG A 118 -9.68 14.20 -0.43
N TYR A 119 -9.26 14.50 0.77
CA TYR A 119 -8.83 13.48 1.73
C TYR A 119 -9.95 12.55 2.21
N ASP A 120 -11.19 13.01 2.16
CA ASP A 120 -12.41 12.27 2.51
C ASP A 120 -12.91 11.33 1.40
N ASP A 121 -12.40 11.47 0.18
CA ASP A 121 -12.73 10.59 -0.93
C ASP A 121 -11.86 9.31 -0.88
N MET A 122 -12.50 8.18 -0.59
CA MET A 122 -11.81 6.92 -0.29
C MET A 122 -11.15 6.28 -1.51
N LEU A 123 -11.74 6.40 -2.70
CA LEU A 123 -11.20 5.74 -3.90
C LEU A 123 -9.90 6.39 -4.39
N PRO A 124 -9.79 7.72 -4.57
CA PRO A 124 -8.51 8.35 -4.87
C PRO A 124 -7.47 8.13 -3.78
N ARG A 125 -7.88 8.14 -2.53
CA ARG A 125 -7.02 7.90 -1.37
C ARG A 125 -6.43 6.50 -1.38
N PHE A 126 -7.21 5.48 -1.73
CA PHE A 126 -6.73 4.11 -1.87
C PHE A 126 -5.64 4.01 -2.95
N PHE A 127 -5.79 4.71 -4.07
CA PHE A 127 -4.76 4.78 -5.10
C PHE A 127 -3.47 5.41 -4.57
N LEU A 128 -3.56 6.55 -3.89
CA LEU A 128 -2.39 7.23 -3.32
C LEU A 128 -1.67 6.37 -2.27
N PHE A 129 -2.40 5.68 -1.40
CA PHE A 129 -1.81 4.77 -0.43
C PHE A 129 -1.15 3.57 -1.09
N SER A 130 -1.77 2.99 -2.09
CA SER A 130 -1.21 1.87 -2.84
C SER A 130 0.10 2.25 -3.51
N LEU A 131 0.16 3.43 -4.11
CA LEU A 131 1.37 3.95 -4.73
C LEU A 131 2.44 4.31 -3.70
N LYS A 132 2.07 4.84 -2.54
CA LYS A 132 3.02 5.11 -1.45
C LYS A 132 3.64 3.82 -0.92
N GLY A 133 2.84 2.78 -0.68
CA GLY A 133 3.33 1.47 -0.28
C GLY A 133 4.27 0.86 -1.31
N TYR A 134 3.93 0.96 -2.58
CA TYR A 134 4.78 0.55 -3.69
C TYR A 134 6.12 1.28 -3.68
N ALA A 135 6.10 2.61 -3.57
CA ALA A 135 7.32 3.42 -3.51
C ALA A 135 8.23 3.01 -2.36
N TYR A 136 7.68 2.87 -1.17
CA TYR A 136 8.41 2.45 0.02
C TYR A 136 9.05 1.07 -0.15
N LEU A 137 8.30 0.09 -0.67
CA LEU A 137 8.81 -1.26 -0.89
C LEU A 137 9.91 -1.30 -1.96
N GLN A 138 9.78 -0.53 -3.03
CA GLN A 138 10.83 -0.39 -4.03
C GLN A 138 12.12 0.15 -3.41
N MET A 139 12.03 1.17 -2.56
CA MET A 139 13.17 1.71 -1.82
C MET A 139 13.81 0.65 -0.91
N ARG A 140 13.00 -0.07 -0.14
CA ARG A 140 13.46 -1.12 0.78
C ARG A 140 14.14 -2.29 0.06
N LEU A 141 13.72 -2.58 -1.16
CA LEU A 141 14.29 -3.63 -2.01
C LEU A 141 15.48 -3.15 -2.84
N GLY A 142 15.91 -1.90 -2.68
CA GLY A 142 17.08 -1.33 -3.36
C GLY A 142 16.78 -0.71 -4.73
N ASN A 143 15.54 -0.69 -5.17
CA ASN A 143 15.13 -0.10 -6.44
C ASN A 143 14.86 1.41 -6.26
N LEU A 144 15.91 2.17 -5.93
CA LEU A 144 15.80 3.57 -5.50
C LEU A 144 15.26 4.49 -6.60
N ALA A 145 15.65 4.28 -7.86
CA ALA A 145 15.16 5.08 -8.98
C ALA A 145 13.65 4.91 -9.19
N GLU A 146 13.15 3.67 -9.08
CA GLU A 146 11.73 3.36 -9.19
C GLU A 146 10.95 3.94 -7.99
N GLY A 147 11.48 3.79 -6.79
CA GLY A 147 10.91 4.39 -5.59
C GLY A 147 10.81 5.91 -5.69
N ARG A 148 11.87 6.57 -6.16
CA ARG A 148 11.87 8.02 -6.38
C ARG A 148 10.84 8.46 -7.41
N ALA A 149 10.73 7.75 -8.52
CA ALA A 149 9.74 8.05 -9.55
C ALA A 149 8.31 7.99 -9.00
N ALA A 150 8.00 6.99 -8.19
CA ALA A 150 6.70 6.84 -7.55
C ALA A 150 6.44 7.95 -6.51
N VAL A 151 7.42 8.31 -5.69
CA VAL A 151 7.31 9.43 -4.73
C VAL A 151 7.06 10.75 -5.46
N MET A 152 7.78 11.03 -6.53
CA MET A 152 7.59 12.25 -7.32
C MET A 152 6.20 12.31 -7.95
N LYS A 153 5.68 11.17 -8.40
CA LYS A 153 4.29 11.08 -8.89
C LYS A 153 3.29 11.40 -7.77
N LEU A 154 3.47 10.86 -6.59
CA LEU A 154 2.61 11.16 -5.42
C LEU A 154 2.57 12.65 -5.11
N LEU A 155 3.72 13.32 -5.11
CA LEU A 155 3.79 14.77 -4.87
C LEU A 155 3.17 15.58 -6.00
N GLN A 156 3.20 15.08 -7.23
CA GLN A 156 2.49 15.69 -8.36
C GLN A 156 0.97 15.58 -8.21
N LEU A 157 0.47 14.43 -7.77
CA LEU A 157 -0.97 14.17 -7.61
C LEU A 157 -1.55 14.81 -6.35
N ASP A 158 -0.79 14.87 -5.28
CA ASP A 158 -1.14 15.44 -3.98
C ASP A 158 -0.09 16.46 -3.53
N PRO A 159 -0.08 17.68 -4.09
CA PRO A 159 0.94 18.69 -3.77
C PRO A 159 0.94 19.12 -2.30
N SER A 160 -0.21 19.04 -1.61
CA SER A 160 -0.32 19.35 -0.19
C SER A 160 0.26 18.25 0.71
N ASP A 161 0.62 17.11 0.11
CA ASP A 161 1.26 15.98 0.78
C ASP A 161 0.50 15.45 2.02
N LYS A 162 -0.79 15.30 1.89
CA LYS A 162 -1.64 14.77 2.97
C LYS A 162 -1.30 13.35 3.36
N ILE A 163 -0.73 12.56 2.43
CA ILE A 163 -0.30 11.19 2.70
C ILE A 163 1.14 11.07 3.20
N GLY A 164 1.91 12.15 3.24
CA GLY A 164 3.26 12.17 3.80
C GLY A 164 4.33 11.57 2.89
N ALA A 165 4.26 11.76 1.58
CA ALA A 165 5.26 11.25 0.63
C ALA A 165 6.62 11.95 0.74
N LYS A 166 6.67 13.20 1.22
CA LYS A 166 7.92 13.96 1.42
C LYS A 166 8.90 13.29 2.36
N VAL A 167 8.41 12.54 3.34
CA VAL A 167 9.27 11.76 4.26
C VAL A 167 10.12 10.76 3.46
N LEU A 168 9.53 10.08 2.49
CA LEU A 168 10.24 9.13 1.63
C LEU A 168 11.26 9.83 0.74
N LEU A 169 10.91 11.00 0.20
CA LEU A 169 11.86 11.80 -0.60
C LEU A 169 13.07 12.21 0.23
N GLY A 170 12.87 12.65 1.46
CA GLY A 170 13.97 13.00 2.37
C GLY A 170 14.90 11.82 2.69
N VAL A 171 14.36 10.61 2.78
CA VAL A 171 15.17 9.40 2.95
C VAL A 171 16.00 9.12 1.69
N LEU A 172 15.40 9.21 0.52
CA LEU A 172 16.09 9.01 -0.77
C LEU A 172 17.22 10.01 -0.99
N ASP A 173 17.01 11.27 -0.63
CA ASP A 173 18.02 12.33 -0.77
C ASP A 173 19.23 12.06 0.13
N ARG A 174 19.02 11.63 1.37
CA ARG A 174 20.12 11.25 2.28
C ARG A 174 20.93 10.05 1.77
N ILE A 175 20.27 9.04 1.20
CA ILE A 175 20.97 7.88 0.61
C ILE A 175 21.86 8.34 -0.55
N GLY A 176 21.37 9.25 -1.41
CA GLY A 176 22.15 9.79 -2.52
C GLY A 176 23.39 10.59 -2.06
N GLU A 177 23.27 11.34 -0.96
CA GLU A 177 24.39 12.11 -0.39
C GLU A 177 25.48 11.20 0.20
N ASP A 178 25.10 10.05 0.78
CA ASP A 178 26.03 9.08 1.35
C ASP A 178 26.83 8.31 0.26
N ASP A 179 26.25 8.14 -0.92
CA ASP A 179 26.90 7.45 -2.06
C ASP A 179 27.91 8.34 -2.81
N ASP A 180 27.75 9.68 -2.74
CA ASP A 180 28.63 10.67 -3.41
C ASP A 180 29.84 11.08 -2.53
N GLY A 181 29.97 10.56 -1.34
CA GLY A 181 31.07 10.79 -0.38
C GLY A 181 32.08 9.67 -0.39
#